data_0539d2e7263c66367c595f2cb23d73df
#
_entry.id   0539d2e7263c66367c595f2cb23d73df
#
_cell.length_a   1.000
_cell.length_b   1.000
_cell.length_c   1.000
_cell.angle_alpha   90.00
_cell.angle_beta   90.00
_cell.angle_gamma   90.00
#
_symmetry.space_group_name_H-M   'P 1'
#
loop_
_entity.id
_entity.type
_entity.pdbx_description
1 polymer ?
#
loop_
_entity_poly.entity_id
_entity_poly.type
_entity_poly.pdbx_seq_one_letter_code
_entity_poly.pdbx_strand_id
1 'polypeptide(L)'
;MARPEKVAVVEEIRTKLDDSDAAVLTEYRGLTVHELAELRASLRPSGTQYKVFKNTLARRAIEGRGLDEITDLFEGPVAIAFVHGDAAAAAKALRDFAKVHEALVMKGGLLGERVITSNDIDALAELPTRDVLLTQIAGLFQQPLTQAAGLFQAFPRNLAYGVKALIDQRVAGGEEAPAPEAEEAPAAEAEEAPAVEAEEAPAAEAEPTPESESTESEATESE
;
A
#
# COMPACT_ATOMS: atom_id res chain seq x y z
N MET A 1 24.13 -39.30 -4.34
CA MET A 1 24.16 -38.43 -3.15
C MET A 1 24.19 -36.97 -3.61
N ALA A 2 23.28 -36.12 -3.13
CA ALA A 2 23.30 -34.71 -3.46
C ALA A 2 24.51 -34.05 -2.77
N ARG A 3 25.25 -33.20 -3.51
CA ARG A 3 26.38 -32.46 -2.93
C ARG A 3 25.84 -31.53 -1.83
N PRO A 4 26.53 -31.39 -0.68
CA PRO A 4 26.04 -30.58 0.46
C PRO A 4 25.72 -29.13 0.07
N GLU A 5 26.47 -28.54 -0.85
CA GLU A 5 26.22 -27.21 -1.39
C GLU A 5 24.83 -27.06 -2.05
N LYS A 6 24.37 -28.12 -2.76
CA LYS A 6 23.04 -28.09 -3.40
C LYS A 6 21.91 -28.23 -2.39
N VAL A 7 22.14 -28.96 -1.31
CA VAL A 7 21.19 -29.12 -0.21
C VAL A 7 21.04 -27.78 0.51
N ALA A 8 22.14 -27.10 0.81
CA ALA A 8 22.12 -25.77 1.43
C ALA A 8 21.35 -24.74 0.61
N VAL A 9 21.50 -24.74 -0.72
CA VAL A 9 20.72 -23.81 -1.59
C VAL A 9 19.23 -24.17 -1.59
N VAL A 10 18.86 -25.45 -1.57
CA VAL A 10 17.46 -25.87 -1.48
C VAL A 10 16.86 -25.44 -0.14
N GLU A 11 17.60 -25.58 0.94
CA GLU A 11 17.18 -25.12 2.28
C GLU A 11 17.07 -23.59 2.33
N GLU A 12 18.00 -22.85 1.72
CA GLU A 12 17.92 -21.39 1.58
C GLU A 12 16.64 -20.97 0.85
N ILE A 13 16.29 -21.63 -0.26
CA ILE A 13 15.07 -21.33 -1.01
C ILE A 13 13.84 -21.61 -0.15
N ARG A 14 13.83 -22.75 0.57
CA ARG A 14 12.71 -23.11 1.46
C ARG A 14 12.51 -22.09 2.56
N THR A 15 13.57 -21.74 3.28
CA THR A 15 13.53 -20.74 4.34
C THR A 15 13.00 -19.40 3.81
N LYS A 16 13.49 -18.96 2.63
CA LYS A 16 13.02 -17.70 2.03
C LYS A 16 11.58 -17.75 1.56
N LEU A 17 11.10 -18.89 1.08
CA LEU A 17 9.70 -19.07 0.74
C LEU A 17 8.81 -19.07 2.00
N ASP A 18 9.30 -19.65 3.10
CA ASP A 18 8.56 -19.66 4.37
C ASP A 18 8.51 -18.28 5.03
N ASP A 19 9.59 -17.52 4.92
CA ASP A 19 9.70 -16.17 5.49
C ASP A 19 9.01 -15.10 4.63
N SER A 20 8.70 -15.42 3.35
CA SER A 20 8.08 -14.46 2.43
C SER A 20 6.56 -14.57 2.40
N ASP A 21 5.89 -13.41 2.38
CA ASP A 21 4.42 -13.33 2.23
C ASP A 21 3.97 -13.68 0.81
N ALA A 22 4.83 -13.41 -0.19
CA ALA A 22 4.61 -13.75 -1.59
C ALA A 22 5.93 -14.03 -2.31
N ALA A 23 5.87 -14.87 -3.35
CA ALA A 23 6.99 -15.13 -4.24
C ALA A 23 6.53 -15.00 -5.70
N VAL A 24 7.13 -14.07 -6.46
CA VAL A 24 6.78 -13.84 -7.87
C VAL A 24 7.87 -14.43 -8.76
N LEU A 25 7.44 -15.23 -9.75
CA LEU A 25 8.30 -15.85 -10.74
C LEU A 25 8.33 -14.98 -12.00
N THR A 26 9.54 -14.56 -12.39
CA THR A 26 9.75 -13.73 -13.56
C THR A 26 10.76 -14.36 -14.49
N GLU A 27 10.57 -14.18 -15.79
CA GLU A 27 11.57 -14.49 -16.80
C GLU A 27 12.40 -13.24 -17.07
N TYR A 28 13.74 -13.36 -16.97
CA TYR A 28 14.66 -12.24 -17.16
C TYR A 28 15.46 -12.35 -18.47
N ARG A 29 14.99 -13.15 -19.40
CA ARG A 29 15.68 -13.36 -20.68
C ARG A 29 15.74 -12.07 -21.48
N GLY A 30 16.97 -11.61 -21.78
CA GLY A 30 17.19 -10.39 -22.56
C GLY A 30 17.50 -9.16 -21.72
N LEU A 31 17.40 -9.23 -20.39
CA LEU A 31 17.81 -8.15 -19.50
C LEU A 31 19.33 -8.09 -19.36
N THR A 32 19.88 -6.89 -19.38
CA THR A 32 21.28 -6.63 -19.08
C THR A 32 21.55 -6.67 -17.57
N VAL A 33 22.82 -6.76 -17.19
CA VAL A 33 23.23 -6.74 -15.77
C VAL A 33 22.86 -5.40 -15.11
N HIS A 34 22.92 -4.30 -15.88
CA HIS A 34 22.53 -2.95 -15.40
C HIS A 34 21.04 -2.90 -15.06
N GLU A 35 20.17 -3.34 -15.97
CA GLU A 35 18.72 -3.40 -15.79
C GLU A 35 18.32 -4.30 -14.62
N LEU A 36 19.02 -5.44 -14.44
CA LEU A 36 18.82 -6.29 -13.25
C LEU A 36 19.23 -5.60 -11.95
N ALA A 37 20.25 -4.73 -11.98
CA ALA A 37 20.63 -3.94 -10.82
C ALA A 37 19.60 -2.84 -10.51
N GLU A 38 19.06 -2.19 -11.54
CA GLU A 38 17.97 -1.21 -11.42
C GLU A 38 16.70 -1.87 -10.88
N LEU A 39 16.33 -3.06 -11.40
CA LEU A 39 15.21 -3.82 -10.87
C LEU A 39 15.37 -4.14 -9.38
N ARG A 40 16.55 -4.60 -8.96
CA ARG A 40 16.81 -4.83 -7.53
C ARG A 40 16.72 -3.55 -6.70
N ALA A 41 17.16 -2.42 -7.25
CA ALA A 41 17.07 -1.12 -6.57
C ALA A 41 15.60 -0.67 -6.43
N SER A 42 14.77 -0.86 -7.44
CA SER A 42 13.34 -0.51 -7.43
C SER A 42 12.52 -1.43 -6.50
N LEU A 43 12.94 -2.68 -6.31
CA LEU A 43 12.28 -3.65 -5.43
C LEU A 43 12.70 -3.53 -3.95
N ARG A 44 13.83 -2.89 -3.67
CA ARG A 44 14.34 -2.75 -2.29
C ARG A 44 13.40 -1.98 -1.36
N PRO A 45 12.71 -0.88 -1.76
CA PRO A 45 11.77 -0.18 -0.91
C PRO A 45 10.56 -1.02 -0.47
N SER A 46 10.13 -1.99 -1.31
CA SER A 46 9.04 -2.92 -0.99
C SER A 46 9.49 -4.14 -0.18
N GLY A 47 10.73 -4.16 0.33
CA GLY A 47 11.28 -5.29 1.09
C GLY A 47 11.49 -6.55 0.25
N THR A 48 11.51 -6.44 -1.07
CA THR A 48 11.57 -7.58 -1.97
C THR A 48 13.00 -7.96 -2.29
N GLN A 49 13.33 -9.26 -2.16
CA GLN A 49 14.61 -9.82 -2.55
C GLN A 49 14.51 -10.51 -3.91
N TYR A 50 15.22 -10.02 -4.90
CA TYR A 50 15.24 -10.60 -6.24
C TYR A 50 16.48 -11.49 -6.43
N LYS A 51 16.29 -12.79 -6.55
CA LYS A 51 17.37 -13.78 -6.72
C LYS A 51 17.11 -14.72 -7.88
N VAL A 52 18.21 -15.09 -8.55
CA VAL A 52 18.22 -16.08 -9.61
C VAL A 52 18.71 -17.41 -9.05
N PHE A 53 17.93 -18.46 -9.26
CA PHE A 53 18.27 -19.82 -8.84
C PHE A 53 18.21 -20.78 -10.02
N LYS A 54 18.89 -21.91 -9.89
CA LYS A 54 18.79 -22.98 -10.87
C LYS A 54 17.42 -23.66 -10.75
N ASN A 55 16.66 -23.75 -11.84
CA ASN A 55 15.29 -24.29 -11.87
C ASN A 55 15.17 -25.66 -11.20
N THR A 56 16.14 -26.56 -11.41
CA THR A 56 16.16 -27.90 -10.78
C THR A 56 16.24 -27.85 -9.25
N LEU A 57 16.86 -26.81 -8.68
CA LEU A 57 16.94 -26.64 -7.21
C LEU A 57 15.68 -25.99 -6.68
N ALA A 58 15.12 -25.02 -7.42
CA ALA A 58 13.85 -24.38 -7.09
C ALA A 58 12.69 -25.38 -7.13
N ARG A 59 12.59 -26.20 -8.19
CA ARG A 59 11.59 -27.30 -8.25
C ARG A 59 11.69 -28.23 -7.05
N ARG A 60 12.91 -28.65 -6.70
CA ARG A 60 13.14 -29.54 -5.54
C ARG A 60 12.82 -28.88 -4.20
N ALA A 61 12.92 -27.55 -4.09
CA ALA A 61 12.54 -26.82 -2.89
C ALA A 61 11.02 -26.79 -2.69
N ILE A 62 10.25 -26.78 -3.79
CA ILE A 62 8.80 -26.71 -3.82
C ILE A 62 8.17 -28.12 -3.74
N GLU A 63 8.88 -29.16 -4.21
CA GLU A 63 8.45 -30.55 -4.10
C GLU A 63 8.07 -30.90 -2.63
N GLY A 64 6.88 -31.44 -2.45
CA GLY A 64 6.34 -31.83 -1.13
C GLY A 64 5.51 -30.77 -0.41
N ARG A 65 5.27 -29.59 -1.04
CA ARG A 65 4.39 -28.55 -0.50
C ARG A 65 3.00 -28.51 -1.14
N GLY A 66 2.69 -29.42 -2.06
CA GLY A 66 1.41 -29.43 -2.77
C GLY A 66 1.25 -28.30 -3.80
N LEU A 67 2.36 -27.70 -4.23
CA LEU A 67 2.40 -26.56 -5.16
C LEU A 67 2.89 -27.02 -6.56
N ASP A 68 2.38 -28.15 -7.02
CA ASP A 68 2.83 -28.79 -8.28
C ASP A 68 2.56 -27.89 -9.49
N GLU A 69 1.51 -27.08 -9.45
CA GLU A 69 1.15 -26.13 -10.52
C GLU A 69 2.25 -25.09 -10.79
N ILE A 70 3.02 -24.70 -9.75
CA ILE A 70 4.14 -23.78 -9.91
C ILE A 70 5.32 -24.44 -10.61
N THR A 71 5.45 -25.76 -10.50
CA THR A 71 6.57 -26.49 -11.08
C THR A 71 6.62 -26.33 -12.60
N ASP A 72 5.46 -26.20 -13.26
CA ASP A 72 5.35 -25.98 -14.69
C ASP A 72 5.82 -24.58 -15.11
N LEU A 73 5.74 -23.59 -14.20
CA LEU A 73 6.20 -22.22 -14.47
C LEU A 73 7.75 -22.10 -14.47
N PHE A 74 8.47 -23.08 -13.94
CA PHE A 74 9.95 -23.10 -13.96
C PHE A 74 10.51 -23.60 -15.30
N GLU A 75 10.07 -23.00 -16.39
CA GLU A 75 10.65 -23.18 -17.71
C GLU A 75 11.46 -21.95 -18.12
N GLY A 76 12.60 -22.16 -18.77
CA GLY A 76 13.49 -21.09 -19.22
C GLY A 76 14.30 -20.42 -18.08
N PRO A 77 14.86 -19.22 -18.31
CA PRO A 77 15.63 -18.47 -17.32
C PRO A 77 14.69 -17.74 -16.33
N VAL A 78 14.42 -18.38 -15.20
CA VAL A 78 13.50 -17.86 -14.16
C VAL A 78 14.27 -17.28 -12.99
N ALA A 79 13.81 -16.15 -12.51
CA ALA A 79 14.19 -15.53 -11.24
C ALA A 79 12.99 -15.48 -10.29
N ILE A 80 13.29 -15.50 -9.00
CA ILE A 80 12.28 -15.43 -7.94
C ILE A 80 12.44 -14.13 -7.19
N ALA A 81 11.35 -13.37 -7.09
CA ALA A 81 11.21 -12.20 -6.23
C ALA A 81 10.51 -12.63 -4.93
N PHE A 82 11.24 -12.70 -3.83
CA PHE A 82 10.69 -12.98 -2.50
C PHE A 82 10.23 -11.68 -1.86
N VAL A 83 8.96 -11.57 -1.55
CA VAL A 83 8.34 -10.37 -1.00
C VAL A 83 8.14 -10.55 0.49
N HIS A 84 8.75 -9.66 1.29
CA HIS A 84 8.57 -9.61 2.74
C HIS A 84 7.81 -8.31 3.06
N GLY A 85 6.49 -8.36 3.07
CA GLY A 85 5.63 -7.23 3.40
C GLY A 85 4.53 -6.94 2.37
N ASP A 86 4.59 -5.81 1.65
CA ASP A 86 3.52 -5.39 0.75
C ASP A 86 3.66 -6.03 -0.65
N ALA A 87 2.87 -7.09 -0.88
CA ALA A 87 2.82 -7.79 -2.17
C ALA A 87 2.29 -6.88 -3.29
N ALA A 88 1.37 -5.95 -3.01
CA ALA A 88 0.84 -5.02 -4.01
C ALA A 88 1.90 -4.01 -4.46
N ALA A 89 2.69 -3.47 -3.52
CA ALA A 89 3.79 -2.57 -3.85
C ALA A 89 4.87 -3.27 -4.68
N ALA A 90 5.20 -4.53 -4.35
CA ALA A 90 6.16 -5.33 -5.11
C ALA A 90 5.64 -5.65 -6.53
N ALA A 91 4.38 -6.07 -6.66
CA ALA A 91 3.74 -6.34 -7.95
C ALA A 91 3.69 -5.08 -8.83
N LYS A 92 3.38 -3.92 -8.23
CA LYS A 92 3.39 -2.63 -8.93
C LYS A 92 4.77 -2.27 -9.44
N ALA A 93 5.82 -2.41 -8.61
CA ALA A 93 7.20 -2.14 -9.03
C ALA A 93 7.65 -3.07 -10.17
N LEU A 94 7.29 -4.37 -10.12
CA LEU A 94 7.55 -5.33 -11.18
C LEU A 94 6.83 -4.97 -12.48
N ARG A 95 5.54 -4.60 -12.40
CA ARG A 95 4.75 -4.18 -13.56
C ARG A 95 5.26 -2.89 -14.19
N ASP A 96 5.60 -1.90 -13.38
CA ASP A 96 6.10 -0.63 -13.88
C ASP A 96 7.46 -0.80 -14.56
N PHE A 97 8.32 -1.68 -14.01
CA PHE A 97 9.58 -2.06 -14.66
C PHE A 97 9.35 -2.84 -15.96
N ALA A 98 8.39 -3.78 -15.99
CA ALA A 98 8.05 -4.56 -17.18
C ALA A 98 7.52 -3.68 -18.33
N LYS A 99 6.84 -2.56 -18.03
CA LYS A 99 6.41 -1.57 -19.04
C LYS A 99 7.57 -0.86 -19.72
N VAL A 100 8.68 -0.64 -18.99
CA VAL A 100 9.88 0.02 -19.52
C VAL A 100 10.77 -1.01 -20.24
N HIS A 101 10.83 -2.22 -19.69
CA HIS A 101 11.66 -3.31 -20.19
C HIS A 101 10.79 -4.53 -20.56
N GLU A 102 10.39 -4.62 -21.81
CA GLU A 102 9.55 -5.72 -22.34
C GLU A 102 10.19 -7.12 -22.19
N ALA A 103 11.50 -7.16 -21.93
CA ALA A 103 12.24 -8.40 -21.69
C ALA A 103 11.89 -9.07 -20.35
N LEU A 104 11.29 -8.34 -19.39
CA LEU A 104 10.82 -8.90 -18.14
C LEU A 104 9.39 -9.42 -18.29
N VAL A 105 9.21 -10.73 -18.21
CA VAL A 105 7.90 -11.38 -18.29
C VAL A 105 7.53 -11.97 -16.93
N MET A 106 6.37 -11.60 -16.39
CA MET A 106 5.80 -12.19 -15.18
C MET A 106 5.07 -13.48 -15.55
N LYS A 107 5.53 -14.62 -15.04
CA LYS A 107 4.92 -15.92 -15.33
C LYS A 107 3.81 -16.30 -14.37
N GLY A 108 3.96 -15.90 -13.14
CA GLY A 108 3.06 -16.26 -12.05
C GLY A 108 3.78 -16.16 -10.72
N GLY A 109 3.20 -16.73 -9.69
CA GLY A 109 3.81 -16.70 -8.37
C GLY A 109 3.02 -17.45 -7.31
N LEU A 110 3.39 -17.21 -6.09
CA LEU A 110 2.80 -17.74 -4.88
C LEU A 110 2.41 -16.57 -3.97
N LEU A 111 1.20 -16.58 -3.46
CA LEU A 111 0.73 -15.65 -2.43
C LEU A 111 0.29 -16.46 -1.21
N GLY A 112 1.16 -16.50 -0.18
CA GLY A 112 1.00 -17.46 0.90
C GLY A 112 1.07 -18.90 0.37
N GLU A 113 -0.03 -19.63 0.46
CA GLU A 113 -0.17 -21.02 -0.05
C GLU A 113 -0.89 -21.10 -1.41
N ARG A 114 -1.31 -19.96 -1.97
CA ARG A 114 -2.09 -19.93 -3.21
C ARG A 114 -1.22 -19.60 -4.41
N VAL A 115 -1.34 -20.41 -5.46
CA VAL A 115 -0.72 -20.13 -6.76
C VAL A 115 -1.47 -19.01 -7.46
N ILE A 116 -0.75 -18.03 -7.97
CA ILE A 116 -1.29 -16.89 -8.71
C ILE A 116 -0.73 -16.87 -10.13
N THR A 117 -1.60 -16.51 -11.07
CA THR A 117 -1.24 -16.37 -12.50
C THR A 117 -0.67 -14.98 -12.79
N SER A 118 -0.16 -14.77 -14.02
CA SER A 118 0.30 -13.44 -14.44
C SER A 118 -0.82 -12.39 -14.38
N ASN A 119 -2.07 -12.75 -14.73
CA ASN A 119 -3.20 -11.84 -14.65
C ASN A 119 -3.53 -11.42 -13.20
N ASP A 120 -3.37 -12.36 -12.25
CA ASP A 120 -3.58 -12.06 -10.84
C ASP A 120 -2.50 -11.10 -10.29
N ILE A 121 -1.25 -11.22 -10.79
CA ILE A 121 -0.17 -10.29 -10.44
C ILE A 121 -0.48 -8.89 -10.98
N ASP A 122 -1.02 -8.78 -12.18
CA ASP A 122 -1.45 -7.49 -12.75
C ASP A 122 -2.60 -6.89 -11.95
N ALA A 123 -3.57 -7.70 -11.52
CA ALA A 123 -4.64 -7.27 -10.65
C ALA A 123 -4.12 -6.82 -9.27
N LEU A 124 -3.14 -7.53 -8.68
CA LEU A 124 -2.47 -7.12 -7.44
C LEU A 124 -1.74 -5.77 -7.60
N ALA A 125 -1.13 -5.54 -8.76
CA ALA A 125 -0.44 -4.29 -9.05
C ALA A 125 -1.38 -3.07 -9.21
N GLU A 126 -2.68 -3.30 -9.42
CA GLU A 126 -3.72 -2.28 -9.47
C GLU A 126 -4.26 -1.92 -8.08
N LEU A 127 -4.05 -2.78 -7.10
CA LEU A 127 -4.49 -2.52 -5.74
C LEU A 127 -3.73 -1.33 -5.14
N PRO A 128 -4.42 -0.48 -4.38
CA PRO A 128 -3.77 0.54 -3.57
C PRO A 128 -2.96 -0.10 -2.43
N THR A 129 -2.11 0.69 -1.80
CA THR A 129 -1.30 0.24 -0.67
C THR A 129 -2.17 -0.25 0.49
N ARG A 130 -1.61 -1.11 1.34
CA ARG A 130 -2.30 -1.70 2.49
C ARG A 130 -2.99 -0.66 3.38
N ASP A 131 -2.34 0.48 3.64
CA ASP A 131 -2.89 1.55 4.47
C ASP A 131 -4.12 2.20 3.83
N VAL A 132 -4.11 2.38 2.51
CA VAL A 132 -5.25 2.91 1.76
C VAL A 132 -6.42 1.92 1.78
N LEU A 133 -6.16 0.61 1.63
CA LEU A 133 -7.18 -0.43 1.74
C LEU A 133 -7.82 -0.46 3.13
N LEU A 134 -7.02 -0.36 4.19
CA LEU A 134 -7.52 -0.27 5.57
C LEU A 134 -8.38 0.97 5.79
N THR A 135 -7.98 2.12 5.24
CA THR A 135 -8.76 3.35 5.28
C THR A 135 -10.09 3.20 4.53
N GLN A 136 -10.09 2.55 3.37
CA GLN A 136 -11.32 2.27 2.63
C GLN A 136 -12.26 1.36 3.41
N ILE A 137 -11.75 0.32 4.05
CA ILE A 137 -12.54 -0.58 4.91
C ILE A 137 -13.14 0.19 6.08
N ALA A 138 -12.36 1.03 6.76
CA ALA A 138 -12.86 1.88 7.84
C ALA A 138 -13.97 2.83 7.35
N GLY A 139 -13.80 3.43 6.16
CA GLY A 139 -14.81 4.26 5.52
C GLY A 139 -16.10 3.50 5.20
N LEU A 140 -16.01 2.25 4.75
CA LEU A 140 -17.17 1.39 4.50
C LEU A 140 -17.97 1.12 5.79
N PHE A 141 -17.31 0.94 6.93
CA PHE A 141 -18.00 0.78 8.21
C PHE A 141 -18.65 2.08 8.70
N GLN A 142 -18.06 3.23 8.39
CA GLN A 142 -18.62 4.53 8.76
C GLN A 142 -19.82 4.92 7.87
N GLN A 143 -19.88 4.45 6.65
CA GLN A 143 -20.89 4.82 5.66
C GLN A 143 -22.34 4.56 6.11
N PRO A 144 -22.71 3.37 6.69
CA PRO A 144 -24.06 3.14 7.18
C PRO A 144 -24.48 4.10 8.30
N LEU A 145 -23.54 4.44 9.19
CA LEU A 145 -23.81 5.40 10.29
C LEU A 145 -24.10 6.80 9.74
N THR A 146 -23.32 7.24 8.77
CA THR A 146 -23.51 8.52 8.09
C THR A 146 -24.83 8.55 7.32
N GLN A 147 -25.19 7.45 6.65
CA GLN A 147 -26.47 7.32 5.95
C GLN A 147 -27.64 7.37 6.91
N ALA A 148 -27.58 6.66 8.04
CA ALA A 148 -28.60 6.70 9.07
C ALA A 148 -28.80 8.10 9.63
N ALA A 149 -27.69 8.79 9.99
CA ALA A 149 -27.73 10.17 10.44
C ALA A 149 -28.36 11.11 9.39
N GLY A 150 -28.00 10.93 8.11
CA GLY A 150 -28.57 11.67 6.99
C GLY A 150 -30.08 11.46 6.83
N LEU A 151 -30.56 10.22 7.01
CA LEU A 151 -31.99 9.92 6.97
C LEU A 151 -32.74 10.60 8.12
N PHE A 152 -32.19 10.59 9.33
CA PHE A 152 -32.81 11.30 10.46
C PHE A 152 -32.84 12.82 10.22
N GLN A 153 -31.82 13.41 9.61
CA GLN A 153 -31.80 14.82 9.24
C GLN A 153 -32.73 15.16 8.05
N ALA A 154 -33.00 14.19 7.19
CA ALA A 154 -33.90 14.39 6.04
C ALA A 154 -35.34 14.61 6.46
N PHE A 155 -35.81 14.02 7.55
CA PHE A 155 -37.19 14.15 8.05
C PHE A 155 -37.57 15.59 8.33
N PRO A 156 -36.89 16.33 9.24
CA PRO A 156 -37.24 17.70 9.52
C PRO A 156 -37.02 18.62 8.31
N ARG A 157 -36.01 18.34 7.50
CA ARG A 157 -35.75 19.11 6.28
C ARG A 157 -36.86 18.95 5.25
N ASN A 158 -37.34 17.74 5.00
CA ASN A 158 -38.44 17.48 4.07
C ASN A 158 -39.76 18.07 4.56
N LEU A 159 -39.99 18.00 5.87
CA LEU A 159 -41.16 18.68 6.46
C LEU A 159 -41.08 20.19 6.26
N ALA A 160 -39.94 20.82 6.54
CA ALA A 160 -39.73 22.26 6.32
C ALA A 160 -39.95 22.67 4.85
N TYR A 161 -39.42 21.85 3.90
CA TYR A 161 -39.67 22.10 2.47
C TYR A 161 -41.14 21.93 2.10
N GLY A 162 -41.84 20.93 2.65
CA GLY A 162 -43.28 20.74 2.43
C GLY A 162 -44.10 21.90 2.95
N VAL A 163 -43.81 22.40 4.16
CA VAL A 163 -44.49 23.58 4.73
C VAL A 163 -44.19 24.83 3.92
N LYS A 164 -42.92 25.02 3.53
CA LYS A 164 -42.54 26.14 2.66
C LYS A 164 -43.28 26.10 1.32
N ALA A 165 -43.37 24.96 0.68
CA ALA A 165 -44.09 24.80 -0.57
C ALA A 165 -45.61 25.12 -0.42
N LEU A 166 -46.22 24.75 0.71
CA LEU A 166 -47.62 25.12 1.03
C LEU A 166 -47.77 26.60 1.24
N ILE A 167 -46.85 27.26 1.92
CA ILE A 167 -46.84 28.70 2.10
C ILE A 167 -46.72 29.38 0.74
N ASP A 168 -45.78 28.96 -0.10
CA ASP A 168 -45.57 29.50 -1.44
C ASP A 168 -46.84 29.34 -2.32
N GLN A 169 -47.54 28.20 -2.22
CA GLN A 169 -48.82 27.98 -2.91
C GLN A 169 -49.95 28.92 -2.42
N ARG A 170 -50.03 29.13 -1.11
CA ARG A 170 -51.06 30.06 -0.54
C ARG A 170 -50.77 31.49 -0.91
N VAL A 171 -49.50 31.92 -0.85
CA VAL A 171 -49.11 33.27 -1.29
C VAL A 171 -49.42 33.48 -2.78
N ALA A 172 -49.13 32.47 -3.62
CA ALA A 172 -49.48 32.51 -5.04
C ALA A 172 -51.00 32.51 -5.28
N GLY A 173 -51.78 31.94 -4.35
CA GLY A 173 -53.25 31.95 -4.35
C GLY A 173 -53.90 33.24 -3.81
N GLY A 174 -53.10 34.24 -3.39
CA GLY A 174 -53.59 35.56 -2.91
C GLY A 174 -53.97 35.57 -1.43
N GLU A 175 -53.62 34.57 -0.65
CA GLU A 175 -53.80 34.52 0.79
C GLU A 175 -52.54 35.09 1.46
N GLU A 176 -52.70 36.11 2.34
CA GLU A 176 -51.59 36.76 3.04
C GLU A 176 -50.85 35.74 3.92
N ALA A 177 -49.54 35.60 3.72
CA ALA A 177 -48.72 34.66 4.49
C ALA A 177 -48.77 35.03 5.98
N PRO A 178 -49.04 34.09 6.90
CA PRO A 178 -48.92 34.35 8.33
C PRO A 178 -47.49 34.80 8.62
N ALA A 179 -47.36 35.98 9.26
CA ALA A 179 -46.10 36.52 9.70
C ALA A 179 -45.37 35.43 10.56
N PRO A 180 -44.09 35.22 10.38
CA PRO A 180 -43.36 34.29 11.24
C PRO A 180 -43.36 34.90 12.66
N GLU A 181 -44.18 34.37 13.57
CA GLU A 181 -43.95 34.53 14.99
C GLU A 181 -42.60 33.87 15.23
N ALA A 182 -41.64 34.70 15.63
CA ALA A 182 -40.34 34.27 16.08
C ALA A 182 -40.52 33.48 17.38
N GLU A 183 -40.86 32.19 17.24
CA GLU A 183 -40.74 31.25 18.33
C GLU A 183 -39.24 31.05 18.55
N GLU A 184 -38.75 31.60 19.65
CA GLU A 184 -37.39 31.43 20.13
C GLU A 184 -37.06 29.94 20.03
N ALA A 185 -36.13 29.61 19.12
CA ALA A 185 -35.53 28.29 19.06
C ALA A 185 -34.91 28.02 20.44
N PRO A 186 -35.25 26.89 21.11
CA PRO A 186 -34.52 26.51 22.29
C PRO A 186 -33.06 26.38 21.89
N ALA A 187 -32.20 27.21 22.52
CA ALA A 187 -30.77 27.13 22.43
C ALA A 187 -30.39 25.68 22.73
N ALA A 188 -29.96 24.97 21.71
CA ALA A 188 -29.28 23.70 21.92
C ALA A 188 -28.05 24.04 22.74
N GLU A 189 -28.07 23.68 24.00
CA GLU A 189 -26.92 23.61 24.87
C GLU A 189 -25.86 22.79 24.11
N ALA A 190 -24.83 23.48 23.65
CA ALA A 190 -23.62 22.87 23.16
C ALA A 190 -22.97 22.19 24.37
N GLU A 191 -23.22 20.91 24.50
CA GLU A 191 -22.50 20.05 25.43
C GLU A 191 -21.02 20.12 25.03
N GLU A 192 -20.28 20.79 25.91
CA GLU A 192 -18.84 20.96 25.87
C GLU A 192 -18.19 19.60 25.67
N ALA A 193 -17.61 19.39 24.49
CA ALA A 193 -16.65 18.31 24.30
C ALA A 193 -15.44 18.61 25.21
N PRO A 194 -14.97 17.65 26.03
CA PRO A 194 -13.80 17.88 26.85
C PRO A 194 -12.61 18.16 25.95
N ALA A 195 -12.05 19.37 26.10
CA ALA A 195 -10.78 19.75 25.54
C ALA A 195 -9.71 18.74 26.04
N VAL A 196 -9.18 17.98 25.13
CA VAL A 196 -7.97 17.21 25.40
C VAL A 196 -6.85 18.23 25.50
N GLU A 197 -6.37 18.41 26.71
CA GLU A 197 -5.21 19.20 27.12
C GLU A 197 -4.03 18.75 26.24
N ALA A 198 -3.58 19.62 25.34
CA ALA A 198 -2.34 19.44 24.61
C ALA A 198 -1.21 19.65 25.60
N GLU A 199 -0.58 18.57 26.02
CA GLU A 199 0.63 18.53 26.82
C GLU A 199 1.76 19.23 26.06
N GLU A 200 2.19 20.33 26.67
CA GLU A 200 3.25 21.24 26.28
C GLU A 200 4.57 20.45 26.11
N ALA A 201 5.06 20.35 24.88
CA ALA A 201 6.41 19.87 24.64
C ALA A 201 7.41 20.94 25.09
N PRO A 202 8.41 20.59 25.92
CA PRO A 202 9.41 21.56 26.34
C PRO A 202 10.29 21.99 25.15
N ALA A 203 10.36 23.30 24.98
CA ALA A 203 11.28 23.96 24.06
C ALA A 203 12.73 23.57 24.39
N ALA A 204 13.39 22.93 23.45
CA ALA A 204 14.84 22.75 23.49
C ALA A 204 15.50 24.09 23.16
N GLU A 205 16.18 24.60 24.13
CA GLU A 205 17.06 25.76 24.15
C GLU A 205 18.15 25.62 23.07
N ALA A 206 18.22 26.59 22.20
CA ALA A 206 19.30 26.74 21.24
C ALA A 206 20.50 27.35 21.98
N GLU A 207 21.58 26.61 22.14
CA GLU A 207 22.87 27.15 22.49
C GLU A 207 23.71 27.43 21.23
N PRO A 208 24.49 28.52 21.24
CA PRO A 208 25.14 29.05 20.08
C PRO A 208 26.47 28.36 19.77
N THR A 209 26.74 28.23 18.48
CA THR A 209 28.06 27.95 17.89
C THR A 209 29.12 28.92 18.37
N PRO A 210 30.36 28.48 18.69
CA PRO A 210 31.53 29.34 18.57
C PRO A 210 32.24 29.14 17.21
N GLU A 211 32.50 30.27 16.66
CA GLU A 211 33.37 30.54 15.50
C GLU A 211 34.80 30.02 15.68
N SER A 212 35.35 29.74 14.51
CA SER A 212 36.72 29.96 14.08
C SER A 212 37.89 29.44 14.93
N GLU A 213 38.73 28.66 14.25
CA GLU A 213 40.07 29.17 13.99
C GLU A 213 40.76 28.33 12.89
N SER A 214 41.15 29.06 11.88
CA SER A 214 42.11 28.69 10.86
C SER A 214 43.47 28.40 11.47
N THR A 215 44.13 27.34 11.06
CA THR A 215 45.60 27.31 10.99
C THR A 215 46.03 26.49 9.79
N GLU A 216 46.61 27.28 8.91
CA GLU A 216 47.58 26.99 7.88
C GLU A 216 48.81 26.27 8.47
N SER A 217 49.31 25.30 7.76
CA SER A 217 50.77 25.05 7.52
C SER A 217 50.89 23.68 6.88
N GLU A 218 51.31 23.72 5.73
CA GLU A 218 52.70 23.66 5.21
C GLU A 218 53.11 22.28 4.72
N ALA A 219 53.47 22.31 3.50
CA ALA A 219 54.10 21.32 2.67
C ALA A 219 55.36 20.68 3.25
N THR A 220 55.61 19.44 2.88
CA THR A 220 56.93 18.85 2.52
C THR A 220 56.60 17.52 1.83
N GLU A 221 56.75 17.32 0.58
CA GLU A 221 57.94 17.02 -0.23
C GLU A 221 58.76 15.81 0.24
N SER A 222 59.07 14.96 -0.74
CA SER A 222 60.08 13.91 -0.88
C SER A 222 59.67 12.53 -0.35
N GLU A 223 59.76 11.51 -1.08
CA GLU A 223 60.61 10.78 -2.02
C GLU A 223 59.85 9.56 -2.55
#